data_5019fa9bc8fa477645934db4a0c5872a
#
_entry.id   5019fa9bc8fa477645934db4a0c5872a
#
_cell.length_a   1.000
_cell.length_b   1.000
_cell.length_c   1.000
_cell.angle_alpha   90.00
_cell.angle_beta   90.00
_cell.angle_gamma   90.00
#
_symmetry.space_group_name_H-M   'P 1'
#
loop_
_entity.id
_entity.type
_entity.pdbx_description
1 polymer ?
#
loop_
_entity_poly.entity_id
_entity_poly.type
_entity_poly.pdbx_seq_one_letter_code
_entity_poly.pdbx_strand_id
1 'polypeptide(L)'
;MKRKLITILLSILMLNVYSQTPLELKVFQKINDYRVENGANRLKWDDATYKSTQIHTEYMIKDGKLSHTEDSETPKFTNRLMLFQDNSFIVGNENVSRVSINGIEDSIDVIADKILYSWKTSKGHNTAMLVKGLTIAAISCGDGIIIEGDYTFKMKYSTFVIWNNQF
;
A
#
# COMPACT_ATOMS: atom_id res chain seq x y z
N MET A 1 61.16 -6.50 10.08
CA MET A 1 59.87 -5.97 10.55
C MET A 1 58.80 -6.25 9.51
N LYS A 2 57.88 -7.21 9.76
CA LYS A 2 56.74 -7.54 8.84
C LYS A 2 55.56 -6.66 9.18
N ARG A 3 55.18 -5.73 8.29
CA ARG A 3 53.95 -4.94 8.43
C ARG A 3 52.75 -5.84 8.19
N LYS A 4 51.91 -6.03 9.22
CA LYS A 4 50.57 -6.68 9.07
C LYS A 4 49.64 -5.66 8.45
N LEU A 5 49.16 -5.96 7.24
CA LEU A 5 48.08 -5.21 6.60
C LEU A 5 46.77 -5.65 7.28
N ILE A 6 46.12 -4.75 8.02
CA ILE A 6 44.80 -4.98 8.59
C ILE A 6 43.80 -4.56 7.51
N THR A 7 43.20 -5.55 6.85
CA THR A 7 42.09 -5.32 5.91
C THR A 7 40.84 -5.15 6.73
N ILE A 8 40.35 -3.92 6.86
CA ILE A 8 39.03 -3.62 7.45
C ILE A 8 38.00 -3.94 6.39
N LEU A 9 37.30 -5.06 6.57
CA LEU A 9 36.14 -5.43 5.75
C LEU A 9 34.96 -4.57 6.22
N LEU A 10 34.66 -3.50 5.49
CA LEU A 10 33.49 -2.66 5.73
C LEU A 10 32.26 -3.40 5.18
N SER A 11 31.56 -4.14 6.04
CA SER A 11 30.27 -4.70 5.70
C SER A 11 29.25 -3.56 5.63
N ILE A 12 28.96 -3.12 4.40
CA ILE A 12 27.84 -2.22 4.12
C ILE A 12 26.57 -3.04 4.39
N LEU A 13 25.98 -2.82 5.56
CA LEU A 13 24.64 -3.30 5.86
C LEU A 13 23.69 -2.51 4.93
N MET A 14 23.25 -3.15 3.85
CA MET A 14 22.17 -2.60 3.01
C MET A 14 20.89 -2.63 3.87
N LEU A 15 20.66 -1.55 4.60
CA LEU A 15 19.34 -1.30 5.18
C LEU A 15 18.40 -1.10 3.99
N ASN A 16 17.52 -2.06 3.76
CA ASN A 16 16.37 -1.86 2.88
C ASN A 16 15.50 -0.77 3.52
N VAL A 17 15.77 0.49 3.18
CA VAL A 17 14.91 1.61 3.54
C VAL A 17 13.69 1.46 2.63
N TYR A 18 12.62 0.91 3.18
CA TYR A 18 11.30 0.93 2.54
C TYR A 18 10.81 2.38 2.54
N SER A 19 11.22 3.14 1.53
CA SER A 19 10.77 4.51 1.32
C SER A 19 9.52 4.49 0.45
N GLN A 20 8.54 5.32 0.81
CA GLN A 20 7.35 5.54 0.01
C GLN A 20 7.73 6.04 -1.40
N THR A 21 7.08 5.52 -2.42
CA THR A 21 7.25 5.99 -3.79
C THR A 21 6.51 7.33 -4.00
N PRO A 22 6.92 8.14 -4.99
CA PRO A 22 6.20 9.36 -5.35
C PRO A 22 4.71 9.11 -5.67
N LEU A 23 4.37 7.94 -6.26
CA LEU A 23 2.98 7.57 -6.53
C LEU A 23 2.19 7.33 -5.23
N GLU A 24 2.74 6.58 -4.30
CA GLU A 24 2.09 6.29 -3.02
C GLU A 24 1.82 7.56 -2.22
N LEU A 25 2.80 8.47 -2.16
CA LEU A 25 2.63 9.78 -1.52
C LEU A 25 1.55 10.62 -2.21
N LYS A 26 1.47 10.58 -3.55
CA LYS A 26 0.46 11.30 -4.32
C LYS A 26 -0.94 10.75 -4.06
N VAL A 27 -1.12 9.41 -4.07
CA VAL A 27 -2.41 8.77 -3.78
C VAL A 27 -2.83 9.08 -2.35
N PHE A 28 -1.92 8.97 -1.38
CA PHE A 28 -2.19 9.27 0.02
C PHE A 28 -2.62 10.73 0.24
N GLN A 29 -1.95 11.68 -0.44
CA GLN A 29 -2.34 13.08 -0.45
C GLN A 29 -3.77 13.26 -0.99
N LYS A 30 -4.07 12.69 -2.17
CA LYS A 30 -5.40 12.79 -2.79
C LYS A 30 -6.51 12.16 -1.93
N ILE A 31 -6.23 11.04 -1.25
CA ILE A 31 -7.16 10.45 -0.28
C ILE A 31 -7.42 11.44 0.86
N ASN A 32 -6.38 12.04 1.42
CA ASN A 32 -6.51 13.00 2.51
C ASN A 32 -7.29 14.25 2.10
N ASP A 33 -7.08 14.77 0.89
CA ASP A 33 -7.82 15.92 0.38
C ASP A 33 -9.30 15.56 0.20
N TYR A 34 -9.59 14.40 -0.41
CA TYR A 34 -10.95 13.88 -0.56
C TYR A 34 -11.65 13.67 0.79
N ARG A 35 -10.95 13.17 1.82
CA ARG A 35 -11.49 13.01 3.16
C ARG A 35 -11.89 14.35 3.77
N VAL A 36 -11.04 15.37 3.68
CA VAL A 36 -11.32 16.73 4.17
C VAL A 36 -12.52 17.34 3.47
N GLU A 37 -12.60 17.22 2.13
CA GLU A 37 -13.73 17.66 1.32
C GLU A 37 -15.07 17.03 1.78
N ASN A 38 -15.01 15.81 2.34
CA ASN A 38 -16.17 15.07 2.84
C ASN A 38 -16.33 15.14 4.38
N GLY A 39 -15.65 16.09 5.04
CA GLY A 39 -15.79 16.32 6.48
C GLY A 39 -15.20 15.23 7.37
N ALA A 40 -14.26 14.46 6.87
CA ALA A 40 -13.46 13.52 7.65
C ALA A 40 -12.08 14.12 7.96
N ASN A 41 -11.44 13.66 9.04
CA ASN A 41 -10.10 14.12 9.42
C ASN A 41 -9.02 13.57 8.50
N ARG A 42 -7.90 14.30 8.38
CA ARG A 42 -6.70 13.81 7.70
C ARG A 42 -6.11 12.60 8.42
N LEU A 43 -5.53 11.70 7.64
CA LEU A 43 -4.82 10.52 8.10
C LEU A 43 -3.34 10.84 8.31
N LYS A 44 -2.73 10.17 9.27
CA LYS A 44 -1.29 10.13 9.47
C LYS A 44 -0.73 8.88 8.80
N TRP A 45 0.38 9.05 8.09
CA TRP A 45 1.14 7.92 7.56
C TRP A 45 1.76 7.11 8.70
N ASP A 46 1.75 5.78 8.56
CA ASP A 46 2.37 4.85 9.50
C ASP A 46 3.18 3.78 8.75
N ASP A 47 4.46 3.67 9.11
CA ASP A 47 5.39 2.78 8.40
C ASP A 47 5.14 1.29 8.67
N ALA A 48 4.58 0.94 9.83
CA ALA A 48 4.20 -0.44 10.12
C ALA A 48 2.99 -0.85 9.27
N THR A 49 2.01 0.05 9.14
CA THR A 49 0.88 -0.12 8.21
C THR A 49 1.38 -0.23 6.76
N TYR A 50 2.36 0.59 6.37
CA TYR A 50 2.95 0.52 5.03
C TYR A 50 3.53 -0.86 4.72
N LYS A 51 4.34 -1.42 5.63
CA LYS A 51 4.89 -2.79 5.47
C LYS A 51 3.78 -3.84 5.32
N SER A 52 2.70 -3.72 6.09
CA SER A 52 1.57 -4.65 5.97
C SER A 52 0.85 -4.54 4.63
N THR A 53 0.72 -3.31 4.09
CA THR A 53 0.12 -3.10 2.75
C THR A 53 1.01 -3.63 1.63
N GLN A 54 2.34 -3.52 1.76
CA GLN A 54 3.29 -4.05 0.78
C GLN A 54 3.16 -5.57 0.62
N ILE A 55 3.08 -6.32 1.73
CA ILE A 55 2.86 -7.77 1.71
C ILE A 55 1.65 -8.12 0.84
N HIS A 56 0.53 -7.42 1.05
CA HIS A 56 -0.70 -7.72 0.31
C HIS A 56 -0.66 -7.30 -1.16
N THR A 57 -0.06 -6.16 -1.44
CA THR A 57 0.14 -5.72 -2.83
C THR A 57 1.00 -6.72 -3.60
N GLU A 58 2.10 -7.20 -3.01
CA GLU A 58 2.98 -8.22 -3.60
C GLU A 58 2.25 -9.56 -3.80
N TYR A 59 1.44 -9.97 -2.80
CA TYR A 59 0.61 -11.17 -2.92
C TYR A 59 -0.35 -11.08 -4.11
N MET A 60 -1.11 -9.96 -4.24
CA MET A 60 -2.05 -9.78 -5.35
C MET A 60 -1.35 -9.74 -6.72
N ILE A 61 -0.17 -9.16 -6.81
CA ILE A 61 0.64 -9.15 -8.04
C ILE A 61 1.04 -10.56 -8.43
N LYS A 62 1.54 -11.33 -7.46
CA LYS A 62 1.99 -12.72 -7.67
C LYS A 62 0.82 -13.65 -8.04
N ASP A 63 -0.32 -13.51 -7.38
CA ASP A 63 -1.52 -14.32 -7.66
C ASP A 63 -2.27 -13.87 -8.92
N GLY A 64 -2.03 -12.64 -9.40
CA GLY A 64 -2.70 -12.03 -10.55
C GLY A 64 -4.16 -11.65 -10.29
N LYS A 65 -4.64 -11.73 -9.03
CA LYS A 65 -6.02 -11.48 -8.64
C LYS A 65 -6.16 -10.31 -7.66
N LEU A 66 -7.33 -9.68 -7.71
CA LEU A 66 -7.73 -8.69 -6.72
C LEU A 66 -8.48 -9.41 -5.59
N SER A 67 -7.99 -9.28 -4.35
CA SER A 67 -8.54 -9.95 -3.18
C SER A 67 -8.34 -9.13 -1.91
N HIS A 68 -9.17 -9.35 -0.90
CA HIS A 68 -8.98 -8.87 0.47
C HIS A 68 -8.36 -9.92 1.40
N THR A 69 -8.16 -11.13 0.90
CA THR A 69 -7.59 -12.24 1.67
C THR A 69 -6.42 -12.87 0.93
N GLU A 70 -5.53 -13.48 1.69
CA GLU A 70 -4.40 -14.25 1.19
C GLU A 70 -4.57 -15.72 1.58
N ASP A 71 -4.06 -16.62 0.75
CA ASP A 71 -3.82 -18.01 1.13
C ASP A 71 -2.48 -18.12 1.85
N SER A 72 -2.45 -17.65 3.10
CA SER A 72 -1.26 -17.51 3.94
C SER A 72 -1.61 -17.59 5.42
N GLU A 73 -0.60 -17.58 6.30
CA GLU A 73 -0.79 -17.50 7.75
C GLU A 73 -1.36 -16.15 8.21
N THR A 74 -1.31 -15.13 7.35
CA THR A 74 -1.81 -13.79 7.62
C THR A 74 -2.89 -13.34 6.62
N PRO A 75 -4.04 -14.05 6.58
CA PRO A 75 -5.01 -13.92 5.49
C PRO A 75 -5.70 -12.56 5.41
N LYS A 76 -5.87 -11.84 6.52
CA LYS A 76 -6.58 -10.56 6.59
C LYS A 76 -5.62 -9.41 6.87
N PHE A 77 -6.03 -8.16 6.54
CA PHE A 77 -5.21 -6.98 6.83
C PHE A 77 -4.85 -6.85 8.31
N THR A 78 -5.76 -7.23 9.23
CA THR A 78 -5.48 -7.22 10.67
C THR A 78 -4.35 -8.17 11.04
N ASN A 79 -4.32 -9.38 10.47
CA ASN A 79 -3.25 -10.35 10.72
C ASN A 79 -1.91 -9.82 10.18
N ARG A 80 -1.88 -9.24 8.98
CA ARG A 80 -0.68 -8.64 8.39
C ARG A 80 -0.17 -7.45 9.21
N LEU A 81 -1.09 -6.61 9.70
CA LEU A 81 -0.72 -5.46 10.52
C LEU A 81 -0.12 -5.89 11.86
N MET A 82 -0.64 -6.95 12.48
CA MET A 82 -0.10 -7.52 13.72
C MET A 82 1.33 -8.05 13.62
N LEU A 83 1.87 -8.28 12.42
CA LEU A 83 3.29 -8.61 12.24
C LEU A 83 4.22 -7.44 12.61
N PHE A 84 3.70 -6.22 12.63
CA PHE A 84 4.47 -4.98 12.79
C PHE A 84 3.97 -4.09 13.93
N GLN A 85 2.87 -4.48 14.59
CA GLN A 85 2.22 -3.73 15.66
C GLN A 85 1.87 -4.65 16.83
N ASP A 86 2.32 -4.33 18.02
CA ASP A 86 1.97 -5.04 19.26
C ASP A 86 0.55 -4.67 19.72
N ASN A 87 -0.45 -4.93 18.88
CA ASN A 87 -1.81 -4.50 19.17
C ASN A 87 -2.85 -5.55 18.78
N SER A 88 -3.60 -6.04 19.78
CA SER A 88 -4.65 -7.04 19.58
C SER A 88 -6.02 -6.46 19.19
N PHE A 89 -6.20 -5.13 19.29
CA PHE A 89 -7.48 -4.46 19.02
C PHE A 89 -7.36 -3.48 17.86
N ILE A 90 -7.32 -4.02 16.65
CA ILE A 90 -7.27 -3.23 15.42
C ILE A 90 -8.69 -3.09 14.88
N VAL A 91 -9.15 -1.84 14.75
CA VAL A 91 -10.38 -1.49 14.04
C VAL A 91 -10.03 -0.68 12.82
N GLY A 92 -10.46 -1.15 11.66
CA GLY A 92 -10.11 -0.48 10.42
C GLY A 92 -10.75 -1.12 9.20
N ASN A 93 -10.31 -0.64 8.06
CA ASN A 93 -10.75 -1.09 6.75
C ASN A 93 -9.58 -1.20 5.79
N GLU A 94 -9.76 -2.02 4.77
CA GLU A 94 -8.83 -2.17 3.66
C GLU A 94 -9.55 -1.88 2.35
N ASN A 95 -8.92 -1.09 1.49
CA ASN A 95 -9.28 -0.94 0.10
C ASN A 95 -8.18 -1.52 -0.78
N VAL A 96 -8.58 -2.29 -1.77
CA VAL A 96 -7.67 -2.79 -2.81
C VAL A 96 -8.12 -2.31 -4.18
N SER A 97 -7.18 -2.11 -5.09
CA SER A 97 -7.50 -1.78 -6.48
C SER A 97 -6.48 -2.36 -7.45
N ARG A 98 -6.94 -2.51 -8.68
CA ARG A 98 -6.13 -2.85 -9.85
C ARG A 98 -6.60 -1.99 -11.00
N VAL A 99 -5.74 -1.09 -11.47
CA VAL A 99 -6.05 -0.18 -12.57
C VAL A 99 -5.08 -0.41 -13.73
N SER A 100 -5.57 -0.30 -14.97
CA SER A 100 -4.72 -0.38 -16.15
C SER A 100 -3.88 0.88 -16.30
N ILE A 101 -2.63 0.71 -16.75
CA ILE A 101 -1.70 1.80 -17.02
C ILE A 101 -1.15 1.70 -18.43
N ASN A 102 -0.98 2.85 -19.09
CA ASN A 102 -0.44 2.93 -20.46
C ASN A 102 1.11 3.06 -20.46
N GLY A 103 1.76 2.56 -19.42
CA GLY A 103 3.21 2.58 -19.30
C GLY A 103 3.76 3.99 -19.16
N ILE A 104 4.57 4.45 -20.11
CA ILE A 104 5.27 5.75 -20.05
C ILE A 104 4.32 6.95 -20.24
N GLU A 105 3.12 6.74 -20.81
CA GLU A 105 2.16 7.81 -21.12
C GLU A 105 1.37 8.27 -19.88
N ASP A 106 1.19 7.42 -18.90
CA ASP A 106 0.48 7.77 -17.67
C ASP A 106 1.42 8.45 -16.65
N SER A 107 1.18 9.72 -16.39
CA SER A 107 1.87 10.42 -15.29
C SER A 107 1.46 9.86 -13.92
N ILE A 108 2.27 10.15 -12.89
CA ILE A 108 1.95 9.79 -11.49
C ILE A 108 0.57 10.33 -11.09
N ASP A 109 0.20 11.55 -11.50
CA ASP A 109 -1.09 12.14 -11.19
C ASP A 109 -2.24 11.37 -11.84
N VAL A 110 -2.10 10.96 -13.11
CA VAL A 110 -3.10 10.17 -13.82
C VAL A 110 -3.30 8.81 -13.16
N ILE A 111 -2.22 8.12 -12.78
CA ILE A 111 -2.32 6.83 -12.11
C ILE A 111 -2.98 6.99 -10.72
N ALA A 112 -2.59 8.02 -9.97
CA ALA A 112 -3.18 8.31 -8.66
C ALA A 112 -4.68 8.62 -8.76
N ASP A 113 -5.11 9.35 -9.79
CA ASP A 113 -6.51 9.62 -10.06
C ASP A 113 -7.30 8.36 -10.44
N LYS A 114 -6.74 7.48 -11.27
CA LYS A 114 -7.36 6.18 -11.59
C LYS A 114 -7.58 5.34 -10.32
N ILE A 115 -6.59 5.26 -9.42
CA ILE A 115 -6.70 4.53 -8.15
C ILE A 115 -7.79 5.14 -7.28
N LEU A 116 -7.73 6.44 -7.02
CA LEU A 116 -8.74 7.12 -6.19
C LEU A 116 -10.14 7.01 -6.80
N TYR A 117 -10.28 7.17 -8.12
CA TYR A 117 -11.56 7.05 -8.83
C TYR A 117 -12.16 5.65 -8.65
N SER A 118 -11.35 4.58 -8.75
CA SER A 118 -11.83 3.21 -8.56
C SER A 118 -12.45 3.00 -7.17
N TRP A 119 -11.90 3.64 -6.14
CA TRP A 119 -12.45 3.58 -4.79
C TRP A 119 -13.64 4.52 -4.57
N LYS A 120 -13.63 5.72 -5.15
CA LYS A 120 -14.75 6.68 -5.04
C LYS A 120 -16.04 6.15 -5.67
N THR A 121 -15.93 5.41 -6.76
CA THR A 121 -17.07 4.85 -7.50
C THR A 121 -17.60 3.54 -6.91
N SER A 122 -16.86 2.90 -6.02
CA SER A 122 -17.29 1.73 -5.26
C SER A 122 -17.89 2.15 -3.92
N LYS A 123 -19.17 1.89 -3.69
CA LYS A 123 -19.87 2.28 -2.45
C LYS A 123 -19.14 1.77 -1.19
N GLY A 124 -18.67 0.52 -1.20
CA GLY A 124 -17.95 -0.07 -0.06
C GLY A 124 -16.60 0.62 0.20
N HIS A 125 -15.77 0.75 -0.85
CA HIS A 125 -14.47 1.39 -0.74
C HIS A 125 -14.57 2.88 -0.37
N ASN A 126 -15.55 3.59 -0.94
CA ASN A 126 -15.79 4.99 -0.60
C ASN A 126 -16.18 5.15 0.87
N THR A 127 -17.10 4.33 1.36
CA THR A 127 -17.48 4.32 2.77
C THR A 127 -16.25 4.03 3.66
N ALA A 128 -15.45 3.03 3.32
CA ALA A 128 -14.24 2.67 4.07
C ALA A 128 -13.22 3.82 4.14
N MET A 129 -12.99 4.53 3.02
CA MET A 129 -12.09 5.70 3.00
C MET A 129 -12.58 6.86 3.87
N LEU A 130 -13.90 7.02 4.02
CA LEU A 130 -14.52 8.17 4.68
C LEU A 130 -14.90 7.93 6.15
N VAL A 131 -14.58 6.76 6.72
CA VAL A 131 -14.87 6.48 8.14
C VAL A 131 -14.21 7.56 9.00
N LYS A 132 -15.06 8.28 9.77
CA LYS A 132 -14.62 9.28 10.72
C LYS A 132 -14.03 8.61 11.97
N GLY A 133 -13.03 9.23 12.56
CA GLY A 133 -12.39 8.70 13.77
C GLY A 133 -11.20 7.76 13.50
N LEU A 134 -11.06 7.17 12.30
CA LEU A 134 -9.82 6.49 11.93
C LEU A 134 -8.78 7.52 11.49
N THR A 135 -7.55 7.39 12.01
CA THR A 135 -6.51 8.42 11.86
C THR A 135 -5.17 7.91 11.35
N ILE A 136 -4.95 6.60 11.35
CA ILE A 136 -3.69 5.97 10.95
C ILE A 136 -3.91 5.25 9.62
N ALA A 137 -3.00 5.41 8.67
CA ALA A 137 -3.11 4.71 7.40
C ALA A 137 -1.78 4.64 6.65
N ALA A 138 -1.75 3.76 5.65
CA ALA A 138 -0.74 3.76 4.61
C ALA A 138 -1.31 3.14 3.33
N ILE A 139 -0.58 3.32 2.24
CA ILE A 139 -0.87 2.71 0.94
C ILE A 139 0.42 2.17 0.34
N SER A 140 0.33 1.02 -0.32
CA SER A 140 1.36 0.52 -1.21
C SER A 140 0.84 0.37 -2.63
N CYS A 141 1.74 0.55 -3.60
CA CYS A 141 1.47 0.39 -5.02
C CYS A 141 2.56 -0.48 -5.66
N GLY A 142 2.17 -1.38 -6.56
CA GLY A 142 3.11 -2.23 -7.28
C GLY A 142 2.69 -2.49 -8.72
N ASP A 143 3.66 -2.76 -9.58
CA ASP A 143 3.44 -3.07 -10.99
C ASP A 143 3.17 -4.56 -11.17
N GLY A 144 2.16 -4.87 -11.97
CA GLY A 144 1.84 -6.23 -12.38
C GLY A 144 1.41 -6.29 -13.84
N ILE A 145 1.19 -7.48 -14.32
CA ILE A 145 0.69 -7.75 -15.67
C ILE A 145 -0.50 -8.70 -15.62
N ILE A 146 -1.40 -8.54 -16.59
CA ILE A 146 -2.45 -9.53 -16.87
C ILE A 146 -2.27 -9.96 -18.32
N ILE A 147 -2.38 -11.26 -18.56
CA ILE A 147 -2.34 -11.85 -19.89
C ILE A 147 -3.72 -12.43 -20.18
N GLU A 148 -4.38 -11.91 -21.22
CA GLU A 148 -5.68 -12.37 -21.68
C GLU A 148 -5.58 -12.71 -23.19
N GLY A 149 -5.53 -13.99 -23.51
CA GLY A 149 -5.23 -14.46 -24.87
C GLY A 149 -3.86 -13.96 -25.31
N ASP A 150 -3.81 -13.26 -26.44
CA ASP A 150 -2.59 -12.68 -27.01
C ASP A 150 -2.27 -11.27 -26.47
N TYR A 151 -3.09 -10.74 -25.56
CA TYR A 151 -2.95 -9.39 -25.04
C TYR A 151 -2.26 -9.38 -23.67
N THR A 152 -1.35 -8.43 -23.49
CA THR A 152 -0.68 -8.16 -22.20
C THR A 152 -1.04 -6.78 -21.71
N PHE A 153 -1.62 -6.71 -20.52
CA PHE A 153 -2.03 -5.46 -19.88
C PHE A 153 -1.10 -5.14 -18.72
N LYS A 154 -0.54 -3.93 -18.73
CA LYS A 154 0.19 -3.40 -17.57
C LYS A 154 -0.80 -2.90 -16.56
N MET A 155 -0.63 -3.30 -15.31
CA MET A 155 -1.53 -2.99 -14.21
C MET A 155 -0.78 -2.34 -13.06
N LYS A 156 -1.47 -1.45 -12.34
CA LYS A 156 -1.03 -0.98 -11.03
C LYS A 156 -1.98 -1.58 -9.98
N TYR A 157 -1.42 -2.40 -9.08
CA TYR A 157 -2.09 -2.91 -7.90
C TYR A 157 -1.87 -1.96 -6.75
N SER A 158 -2.86 -1.84 -5.86
CA SER A 158 -2.75 -0.99 -4.68
C SER A 158 -3.50 -1.57 -3.50
N THR A 159 -2.91 -1.44 -2.31
CA THR A 159 -3.52 -1.77 -1.03
C THR A 159 -3.47 -0.54 -0.12
N PHE A 160 -4.61 -0.09 0.36
CA PHE A 160 -4.74 0.99 1.33
C PHE A 160 -5.38 0.46 2.59
N VAL A 161 -4.76 0.66 3.75
CA VAL A 161 -5.29 0.31 5.07
C VAL A 161 -5.45 1.58 5.89
N ILE A 162 -6.61 1.71 6.53
CA ILE A 162 -6.96 2.79 7.45
C ILE A 162 -7.46 2.18 8.77
N TRP A 163 -6.94 2.63 9.90
CA TRP A 163 -7.25 2.01 11.18
C TRP A 163 -6.98 2.91 12.39
N ASN A 164 -7.38 2.44 13.56
CA ASN A 164 -6.96 2.93 14.87
C ASN A 164 -6.81 1.76 15.84
N ASN A 165 -6.10 2.04 16.93
CA ASN A 165 -6.20 1.24 18.14
C ASN A 165 -7.54 1.55 18.81
N GLN A 166 -8.30 0.53 19.17
CA GLN A 166 -9.30 0.68 20.20
C GLN A 166 -8.66 0.43 21.56
N PHE A 167 -8.75 1.43 22.43
CA PHE A 167 -8.44 1.29 23.86
C PHE A 167 -9.59 0.66 24.59
#